data_716239bbf795ed9c6c853e6e29c1bd07
#
_entry.id   716239bbf795ed9c6c853e6e29c1bd07
#
_cell.length_a   1.000
_cell.length_b   1.000
_cell.length_c   1.000
_cell.angle_alpha   90.00
_cell.angle_beta   90.00
_cell.angle_gamma   90.00
#
_symmetry.space_group_name_H-M   'P 1'
#
loop_
_entity.id
_entity.type
_entity.pdbx_description
1 polymer ?
#
loop_
_entity_poly.entity_id
_entity_poly.type
_entity_poly.pdbx_seq_one_letter_code
_entity_poly.pdbx_strand_id
1 'polypeptide(L)'
;EHTIVFFWRQNRPEQLQKSLDRKFNIVLCPRLPMYLDYAQDTLQVHGVDWRKFSCNSYQKVYSFSPQDIPVKYPKNCNILGIQANLWTERIETEDRLDYMLFPRIAALAENAWTKEMNKNINSFNIRLKKQFDLYKKDHIYYSDPFTPKETGEPVR
;
A
#
# COMPACT_ATOMS: atom_id res chain seq x y z
N GLU A 1 2.80 6.02 -28.87
CA GLU A 1 2.02 4.90 -28.30
C GLU A 1 1.60 5.26 -26.88
N HIS A 2 0.29 5.17 -26.59
CA HIS A 2 -0.28 5.60 -25.30
C HIS A 2 -0.40 4.41 -24.30
N THR A 3 0.54 3.47 -24.35
CA THR A 3 0.54 2.30 -23.47
C THR A 3 0.97 2.68 -22.06
N ILE A 4 0.19 2.26 -21.05
CA ILE A 4 0.55 2.36 -19.62
C ILE A 4 0.83 0.96 -19.12
N VAL A 5 1.99 0.78 -18.50
CA VAL A 5 2.41 -0.48 -17.88
C VAL A 5 2.15 -0.40 -16.37
N PHE A 6 1.35 -1.32 -15.84
CA PHE A 6 1.18 -1.51 -14.41
C PHE A 6 2.16 -2.59 -13.93
N PHE A 7 3.20 -2.16 -13.22
CA PHE A 7 4.25 -3.06 -12.76
C PHE A 7 3.99 -3.58 -11.35
N TRP A 8 3.71 -4.88 -11.22
CA TRP A 8 3.42 -5.55 -9.95
C TRP A 8 4.43 -6.64 -9.54
N ARG A 9 5.20 -7.17 -10.50
CA ARG A 9 6.12 -8.30 -10.29
C ARG A 9 7.47 -7.87 -9.75
N GLN A 10 7.54 -7.45 -8.49
CA GLN A 10 8.80 -7.02 -7.87
C GLN A 10 9.93 -8.07 -7.90
N ASN A 11 9.57 -9.36 -8.02
CA ASN A 11 10.53 -10.46 -8.19
C ASN A 11 11.01 -10.63 -9.64
N ARG A 12 10.62 -9.75 -10.54
CA ARG A 12 11.00 -9.72 -11.95
C ARG A 12 11.40 -8.31 -12.38
N PRO A 13 12.42 -7.69 -11.71
CA PRO A 13 12.81 -6.30 -11.98
C PRO A 13 13.25 -6.09 -13.44
N GLU A 14 13.73 -7.13 -14.12
CA GLU A 14 14.09 -7.07 -15.52
C GLU A 14 12.91 -6.71 -16.45
N GLN A 15 11.67 -7.00 -16.04
CA GLN A 15 10.47 -6.60 -16.79
C GLN A 15 10.21 -5.11 -16.65
N LEU A 16 10.44 -4.55 -15.46
CA LEU A 16 10.37 -3.11 -15.26
C LEU A 16 11.47 -2.41 -16.08
N GLN A 17 12.71 -2.93 -16.02
CA GLN A 17 13.81 -2.36 -16.79
C GLN A 17 13.48 -2.29 -18.29
N LYS A 18 12.95 -3.38 -18.87
CA LYS A 18 12.52 -3.39 -20.29
C LYS A 18 11.46 -2.35 -20.61
N SER A 19 10.54 -2.08 -19.67
CA SER A 19 9.50 -1.07 -19.83
C SER A 19 10.07 0.34 -19.77
N LEU A 20 11.01 0.57 -18.86
CA LEU A 20 11.76 1.83 -18.73
C LEU A 20 12.60 2.12 -19.98
N ASP A 21 13.33 1.14 -20.48
CA ASP A 21 14.18 1.26 -21.67
C ASP A 21 13.36 1.58 -22.92
N ARG A 22 12.12 1.08 -22.99
CA ARG A 22 11.17 1.36 -24.06
C ARG A 22 10.36 2.66 -23.85
N LYS A 23 10.64 3.39 -22.77
CA LYS A 23 10.00 4.67 -22.42
C LYS A 23 8.48 4.60 -22.30
N PHE A 24 7.95 3.47 -21.82
CA PHE A 24 6.54 3.38 -21.52
C PHE A 24 6.18 4.25 -20.30
N ASN A 25 4.91 4.69 -20.26
CA ASN A 25 4.31 5.24 -19.05
C ASN A 25 4.12 4.12 -18.05
N ILE A 26 4.52 4.31 -16.79
CA ILE A 26 4.52 3.24 -15.79
C ILE A 26 3.79 3.69 -14.54
N VAL A 27 2.91 2.81 -14.03
CA VAL A 27 2.35 2.87 -12.68
C VAL A 27 2.99 1.74 -11.88
N LEU A 28 3.59 2.08 -10.74
CA LEU A 28 4.20 1.09 -9.85
C LEU A 28 3.16 0.58 -8.86
N CYS A 29 2.91 -0.72 -8.90
CA CYS A 29 2.02 -1.41 -7.97
C CYS A 29 2.63 -2.74 -7.49
N PRO A 30 3.89 -2.73 -6.97
CA PRO A 30 4.56 -3.95 -6.56
C PRO A 30 3.72 -4.67 -5.50
N ARG A 31 3.66 -6.00 -5.59
CA ARG A 31 2.85 -6.81 -4.68
C ARG A 31 3.08 -6.44 -3.20
N LEU A 32 4.31 -6.24 -2.80
CA LEU A 32 4.64 -5.64 -1.52
C LEU A 32 5.39 -4.32 -1.78
N PRO A 33 4.92 -3.22 -1.18
CA PRO A 33 3.85 -3.11 -0.17
C PRO A 33 2.48 -2.68 -0.71
N MET A 34 2.20 -2.80 -2.02
CA MET A 34 0.99 -2.21 -2.62
C MET A 34 -0.24 -3.13 -2.67
N TYR A 35 -0.12 -4.41 -2.27
CA TYR A 35 -1.27 -5.29 -2.16
C TYR A 35 -1.83 -5.27 -0.74
N LEU A 36 -3.07 -4.80 -0.61
CA LEU A 36 -3.74 -4.56 0.67
C LEU A 36 -4.59 -5.76 1.14
N ASP A 37 -4.57 -6.86 0.43
CA ASP A 37 -5.12 -8.16 0.85
C ASP A 37 -4.19 -8.92 1.83
N TYR A 38 -2.96 -8.46 2.00
CA TYR A 38 -2.03 -8.98 3.02
C TYR A 38 -2.37 -8.49 4.42
N ALA A 39 -2.13 -9.33 5.43
CA ALA A 39 -2.26 -8.95 6.83
C ALA A 39 -1.43 -7.70 7.15
N GLN A 40 -1.97 -6.81 7.99
CA GLN A 40 -1.30 -5.56 8.39
C GLN A 40 -0.30 -5.78 9.53
N ASP A 41 -0.62 -6.73 10.42
CA ASP A 41 0.21 -7.11 11.56
C ASP A 41 0.10 -8.62 11.87
N THR A 42 0.79 -9.07 12.90
CA THR A 42 0.86 -10.48 13.31
C THR A 42 -0.36 -10.97 14.10
N LEU A 43 -1.29 -10.08 14.45
CA LEU A 43 -2.52 -10.45 15.17
C LEU A 43 -3.63 -10.84 14.21
N GLN A 44 -3.50 -10.48 12.92
CA GLN A 44 -4.46 -10.82 11.89
C GLN A 44 -4.28 -12.27 11.43
N VAL A 45 -5.36 -13.02 11.46
CA VAL A 45 -5.36 -14.46 11.13
C VAL A 45 -6.10 -14.78 9.83
N HIS A 46 -6.91 -13.86 9.32
CA HIS A 46 -7.74 -14.04 8.13
C HIS A 46 -7.19 -13.35 6.86
N GLY A 47 -6.09 -12.61 6.98
CA GLY A 47 -5.39 -12.04 5.83
C GLY A 47 -4.83 -13.10 4.89
N VAL A 48 -4.52 -12.71 3.67
CA VAL A 48 -3.80 -13.58 2.76
C VAL A 48 -2.40 -13.82 3.31
N ASP A 49 -2.14 -15.02 3.78
CA ASP A 49 -0.80 -15.47 4.13
C ASP A 49 -0.21 -16.26 2.96
N TRP A 50 0.35 -15.55 2.01
CA TRP A 50 1.11 -16.15 0.95
C TRP A 50 2.48 -16.59 1.50
N ARG A 51 2.50 -17.65 2.34
CA ARG A 51 3.72 -18.32 2.81
C ARG A 51 4.48 -17.61 3.93
N LYS A 52 3.86 -17.31 5.06
CA LYS A 52 4.54 -16.77 6.26
C LYS A 52 5.33 -15.48 6.02
N PHE A 53 4.88 -14.65 5.07
CA PHE A 53 5.53 -13.40 4.78
C PHE A 53 5.20 -12.33 5.81
N SER A 54 6.14 -11.45 5.96
CA SER A 54 6.04 -10.27 6.80
C SER A 54 4.75 -9.49 6.50
N CYS A 55 4.05 -9.11 7.55
CA CYS A 55 2.89 -8.25 7.48
C CYS A 55 3.14 -7.02 6.61
N ASN A 56 2.11 -6.56 5.92
CA ASN A 56 2.15 -5.37 5.08
C ASN A 56 1.57 -4.17 5.83
N SER A 57 2.34 -3.60 6.74
CA SER A 57 1.90 -2.49 7.58
C SER A 57 1.78 -1.17 6.82
N TYR A 58 1.04 -0.20 7.38
CA TYR A 58 0.93 1.14 6.81
C TYR A 58 2.28 1.85 6.69
N GLN A 59 3.24 1.56 7.58
CA GLN A 59 4.58 2.12 7.51
C GLN A 59 5.32 1.67 6.25
N LYS A 60 5.16 0.41 5.85
CA LYS A 60 5.76 -0.11 4.61
C LYS A 60 5.15 0.56 3.38
N VAL A 61 3.84 0.77 3.38
CA VAL A 61 3.16 1.52 2.30
C VAL A 61 3.62 2.97 2.26
N TYR A 62 3.73 3.61 3.43
CA TYR A 62 4.20 4.99 3.58
C TYR A 62 5.64 5.19 3.08
N SER A 63 6.53 4.25 3.40
CA SER A 63 7.97 4.36 3.12
C SER A 63 8.38 3.87 1.74
N PHE A 64 7.48 3.26 0.97
CA PHE A 64 7.82 2.75 -0.35
C PHE A 64 8.37 3.86 -1.26
N SER A 65 9.46 3.53 -1.92
CA SER A 65 10.08 4.37 -2.95
C SER A 65 10.30 3.57 -4.24
N PRO A 66 10.20 4.20 -5.42
CA PRO A 66 10.61 3.55 -6.66
C PRO A 66 12.02 2.93 -6.58
N GLN A 67 12.93 3.56 -5.84
CA GLN A 67 14.31 3.11 -5.64
C GLN A 67 14.43 1.79 -4.87
N ASP A 68 13.36 1.32 -4.21
CA ASP A 68 13.32 0.00 -3.57
C ASP A 68 13.29 -1.14 -4.62
N ILE A 69 12.99 -0.82 -5.88
CA ILE A 69 13.04 -1.79 -6.98
C ILE A 69 14.41 -1.68 -7.65
N PRO A 70 15.21 -2.77 -7.70
CA PRO A 70 16.59 -2.75 -8.15
C PRO A 70 16.71 -2.67 -9.69
N VAL A 71 16.39 -1.51 -10.25
CA VAL A 71 16.51 -1.20 -11.68
C VAL A 71 17.24 0.12 -11.89
N LYS A 72 17.71 0.37 -13.09
CA LYS A 72 18.28 1.67 -13.48
C LYS A 72 17.17 2.56 -14.03
N TYR A 73 16.87 3.64 -13.33
CA TYR A 73 15.89 4.64 -13.77
C TYR A 73 16.54 5.63 -14.73
N PRO A 74 16.19 5.65 -16.02
CA PRO A 74 16.64 6.67 -16.95
C PRO A 74 16.19 8.07 -16.52
N LYS A 75 16.96 9.11 -16.82
CA LYS A 75 16.61 10.50 -16.45
C LYS A 75 15.22 10.94 -16.95
N ASN A 76 14.81 10.40 -18.09
CA ASN A 76 13.55 10.74 -18.75
C ASN A 76 12.54 9.58 -18.65
N CYS A 77 12.59 8.75 -17.61
CA CYS A 77 11.58 7.71 -17.40
C CYS A 77 10.27 8.36 -16.94
N ASN A 78 9.16 7.76 -17.35
CA ASN A 78 7.84 8.30 -17.06
C ASN A 78 7.10 7.41 -16.04
N ILE A 79 7.42 7.61 -14.76
CA ILE A 79 6.67 7.02 -13.66
C ILE A 79 5.49 7.94 -13.36
N LEU A 80 4.27 7.49 -13.68
CA LEU A 80 3.04 8.26 -13.49
C LEU A 80 2.62 8.32 -12.01
N GLY A 81 2.97 7.30 -11.25
CA GLY A 81 2.60 7.21 -9.83
C GLY A 81 2.66 5.79 -9.29
N ILE A 82 2.03 5.63 -8.12
CA ILE A 82 1.89 4.35 -7.42
C ILE A 82 0.41 3.98 -7.28
N GLN A 83 0.12 2.68 -7.23
CA GLN A 83 -1.23 2.15 -7.06
C GLN A 83 -1.23 1.03 -6.03
N ALA A 84 -2.21 1.05 -5.11
CA ALA A 84 -2.52 -0.11 -4.31
C ALA A 84 -3.58 -0.99 -4.97
N ASN A 85 -3.55 -2.28 -4.66
CA ASN A 85 -4.53 -3.26 -5.12
C ASN A 85 -5.08 -4.01 -3.90
N LEU A 86 -6.37 -4.28 -3.90
CA LEU A 86 -7.03 -5.11 -2.91
C LEU A 86 -7.79 -6.22 -3.64
N TRP A 87 -7.36 -7.46 -3.42
CA TRP A 87 -8.01 -8.63 -3.97
C TRP A 87 -9.03 -9.16 -2.98
N THR A 88 -10.23 -9.48 -3.46
CA THR A 88 -11.40 -9.68 -2.59
C THR A 88 -11.76 -11.14 -2.37
N GLU A 89 -10.89 -12.11 -2.71
CA GLU A 89 -11.16 -13.54 -2.53
C GLU A 89 -11.45 -13.95 -1.09
N ARG A 90 -11.08 -13.10 -0.12
CA ARG A 90 -11.29 -13.31 1.32
C ARG A 90 -11.95 -12.11 2.00
N ILE A 91 -12.75 -11.37 1.25
CA ILE A 91 -13.45 -10.18 1.73
C ILE A 91 -14.92 -10.34 1.37
N GLU A 92 -15.74 -10.65 2.36
CA GLU A 92 -17.16 -10.94 2.20
C GLU A 92 -18.06 -9.85 2.80
N THR A 93 -17.48 -8.93 3.59
CA THR A 93 -18.21 -7.87 4.29
C THR A 93 -17.55 -6.50 4.07
N GLU A 94 -18.36 -5.43 4.22
CA GLU A 94 -17.84 -4.05 4.16
C GLU A 94 -16.87 -3.76 5.29
N ASP A 95 -17.15 -4.20 6.51
CA ASP A 95 -16.23 -4.04 7.64
C ASP A 95 -14.87 -4.69 7.35
N ARG A 96 -14.87 -5.85 6.69
CA ARG A 96 -13.63 -6.51 6.27
C ARG A 96 -12.91 -5.72 5.21
N LEU A 97 -13.61 -5.17 4.24
CA LEU A 97 -13.05 -4.33 3.19
C LEU A 97 -12.37 -3.10 3.80
N ASP A 98 -13.08 -2.38 4.64
CA ASP A 98 -12.60 -1.19 5.33
C ASP A 98 -11.39 -1.50 6.21
N TYR A 99 -11.47 -2.55 7.00
CA TYR A 99 -10.38 -3.00 7.86
C TYR A 99 -9.09 -3.28 7.07
N MET A 100 -9.22 -3.87 5.89
CA MET A 100 -8.07 -4.17 5.03
C MET A 100 -7.54 -2.93 4.30
N LEU A 101 -8.39 -1.94 4.02
CA LEU A 101 -7.99 -0.69 3.37
C LEU A 101 -7.36 0.30 4.37
N PHE A 102 -8.04 0.54 5.48
CA PHE A 102 -7.67 1.59 6.43
C PHE A 102 -6.80 1.05 7.58
N PRO A 103 -5.71 1.78 7.94
CA PRO A 103 -5.32 3.11 7.45
C PRO A 103 -4.34 3.09 6.27
N ARG A 104 -4.05 1.94 5.65
CA ARG A 104 -3.02 1.83 4.61
C ARG A 104 -3.28 2.70 3.39
N ILE A 105 -4.55 2.91 3.05
CA ILE A 105 -4.89 3.80 1.92
C ILE A 105 -4.53 5.26 2.22
N ALA A 106 -4.61 5.71 3.48
CA ALA A 106 -4.13 7.03 3.88
C ALA A 106 -2.61 7.13 3.75
N ALA A 107 -1.89 6.07 4.12
CA ALA A 107 -0.44 6.00 3.94
C ALA A 107 -0.03 6.02 2.46
N LEU A 108 -0.79 5.34 1.60
CA LEU A 108 -0.60 5.39 0.14
C LEU A 108 -0.80 6.82 -0.39
N ALA A 109 -1.88 7.48 0.03
CA ALA A 109 -2.18 8.85 -0.41
C ALA A 109 -1.05 9.81 0.01
N GLU A 110 -0.60 9.74 1.25
CA GLU A 110 0.54 10.54 1.72
C GLU A 110 1.81 10.24 0.90
N ASN A 111 2.10 8.97 0.65
CA ASN A 111 3.26 8.58 -0.13
C ASN A 111 3.20 9.11 -1.56
N ALA A 112 2.03 9.04 -2.21
CA ALA A 112 1.85 9.44 -3.61
C ALA A 112 1.91 10.96 -3.81
N TRP A 113 1.43 11.76 -2.84
CA TRP A 113 1.24 13.20 -3.00
C TRP A 113 2.27 14.05 -2.28
N THR A 114 3.04 13.46 -1.35
CA THR A 114 4.05 14.21 -0.57
C THR A 114 5.44 13.98 -1.17
N LYS A 115 6.12 15.09 -1.47
CA LYS A 115 7.52 15.01 -1.92
C LYS A 115 8.39 14.32 -0.86
N GLU A 116 9.33 13.49 -1.29
CA GLU A 116 10.18 12.68 -0.41
C GLU A 116 10.83 13.51 0.71
N MET A 117 11.36 14.68 0.35
CA MET A 117 12.01 15.59 1.31
C MET A 117 11.07 16.16 2.39
N ASN A 118 9.76 16.10 2.17
CA ASN A 118 8.73 16.60 3.09
C ASN A 118 8.05 15.47 3.88
N LYS A 119 8.39 14.21 3.61
CA LYS A 119 7.83 13.08 4.34
C LYS A 119 8.34 13.05 5.78
N ASN A 120 7.42 12.91 6.73
CA ASN A 120 7.73 12.78 8.15
C ASN A 120 6.72 11.85 8.80
N ILE A 121 7.15 10.63 9.12
CA ILE A 121 6.28 9.59 9.68
C ILE A 121 5.65 9.99 11.03
N ASN A 122 6.37 10.73 11.86
CA ASN A 122 5.84 11.17 13.15
C ASN A 122 4.70 12.19 12.96
N SER A 123 4.88 13.16 12.05
CA SER A 123 3.83 14.09 11.67
C SER A 123 2.63 13.37 11.05
N PHE A 124 2.88 12.38 10.17
CA PHE A 124 1.83 11.54 9.59
C PHE A 124 1.06 10.81 10.69
N ASN A 125 1.73 10.17 11.64
CA ASN A 125 1.10 9.45 12.74
C ASN A 125 0.18 10.34 13.59
N ILE A 126 0.58 11.59 13.86
CA ILE A 126 -0.26 12.54 14.58
C ILE A 126 -1.53 12.86 13.81
N ARG A 127 -1.41 13.07 12.49
CA ARG A 127 -2.57 13.35 11.62
C ARG A 127 -3.44 12.12 11.45
N LEU A 128 -2.84 10.95 11.32
CA LEU A 128 -3.55 9.67 11.19
C LEU A 128 -4.43 9.39 12.42
N LYS A 129 -3.93 9.65 13.64
CA LYS A 129 -4.75 9.50 14.85
C LYS A 129 -5.98 10.42 14.85
N LYS A 130 -5.85 11.64 14.31
CA LYS A 130 -7.00 12.54 14.14
C LYS A 130 -7.95 12.07 13.05
N GLN A 131 -7.43 11.42 12.02
CA GLN A 131 -8.23 10.82 10.95
C GLN A 131 -9.16 9.70 11.48
N PHE A 132 -8.77 8.98 12.52
CA PHE A 132 -9.60 7.95 13.14
C PHE A 132 -10.92 8.48 13.71
N ASP A 133 -10.95 9.74 14.14
CA ASP A 133 -12.20 10.38 14.56
C ASP A 133 -13.18 10.56 13.38
N LEU A 134 -12.64 10.83 12.18
CA LEU A 134 -13.44 10.89 10.96
C LEU A 134 -13.91 9.49 10.56
N TYR A 135 -13.06 8.46 10.61
CA TYR A 135 -13.46 7.09 10.33
C TYR A 135 -14.60 6.63 11.24
N LYS A 136 -14.52 6.92 12.54
CA LYS A 136 -15.60 6.62 13.49
C LYS A 136 -16.89 7.35 13.13
N LYS A 137 -16.81 8.63 12.78
CA LYS A 137 -17.97 9.44 12.39
C LYS A 137 -18.66 8.91 11.13
N ASP A 138 -17.85 8.45 10.17
CA ASP A 138 -18.31 7.96 8.87
C ASP A 138 -18.58 6.44 8.87
N HIS A 139 -18.54 5.80 10.07
CA HIS A 139 -18.76 4.36 10.28
C HIS A 139 -17.80 3.46 9.48
N ILE A 140 -16.58 3.93 9.20
CA ILE A 140 -15.54 3.15 8.56
C ILE A 140 -14.87 2.26 9.62
N TYR A 141 -14.89 0.95 9.42
CA TYR A 141 -14.20 0.00 10.28
C TYR A 141 -12.72 -0.09 9.88
N TYR A 142 -11.80 0.24 10.78
CA TYR A 142 -10.37 0.35 10.46
C TYR A 142 -9.49 -0.47 11.42
N SER A 143 -8.34 -0.91 10.95
CA SER A 143 -7.30 -1.49 11.81
C SER A 143 -6.50 -0.38 12.50
N ASP A 144 -6.54 -0.33 13.83
CA ASP A 144 -5.73 0.65 14.57
C ASP A 144 -4.32 0.12 14.82
N PRO A 145 -3.29 0.64 14.14
CA PRO A 145 -1.92 0.17 14.30
C PRO A 145 -1.26 0.64 15.60
N PHE A 146 -1.89 1.55 16.34
CA PHE A 146 -1.38 2.06 17.63
C PHE A 146 -1.95 1.27 18.81
N THR A 147 -3.17 0.74 18.66
CA THR A 147 -3.85 -0.11 19.64
C THR A 147 -4.48 -1.33 18.97
N PRO A 148 -3.69 -2.21 18.33
CA PRO A 148 -4.21 -3.26 17.44
C PRO A 148 -5.05 -4.32 18.16
N LYS A 149 -5.01 -4.39 19.50
CA LYS A 149 -5.87 -5.28 20.28
C LYS A 149 -7.26 -4.72 20.52
N GLU A 150 -7.48 -3.43 20.32
CA GLU A 150 -8.76 -2.75 20.53
C GLU A 150 -9.66 -2.78 19.30
N THR A 151 -9.08 -2.95 18.12
CA THR A 151 -9.80 -3.10 16.85
C THR A 151 -9.66 -4.55 16.38
N GLY A 152 -10.64 -5.38 16.69
CA GLY A 152 -10.62 -6.79 16.31
C GLY A 152 -10.68 -6.97 14.80
N GLU A 153 -10.01 -8.01 14.29
CA GLU A 153 -10.11 -8.37 12.88
C GLU A 153 -11.54 -8.89 12.58
N PRO A 154 -12.29 -8.28 11.63
CA PRO A 154 -13.60 -8.79 11.25
C PRO A 154 -13.48 -10.20 10.68
N VAL A 155 -14.41 -11.06 11.04
CA VAL A 155 -14.57 -12.38 10.41
C VAL A 155 -15.01 -12.15 8.97
N ARG A 156 -14.63 -13.04 8.07
CA ARG A 156 -14.93 -12.97 6.63
C ARG A 156 -16.32 -12.52 6.31
#